data_26346a47d4ceca94f4d5ae565239cb5f
#
_entry.id   26346a47d4ceca94f4d5ae565239cb5f
#
_cell.length_a   1.000
_cell.length_b   1.000
_cell.length_c   1.000
_cell.angle_alpha   90.00
_cell.angle_beta   90.00
_cell.angle_gamma   90.00
#
_symmetry.space_group_name_H-M   'P 1'
#
loop_
_entity.id
_entity.type
_entity.pdbx_description
1 polymer ?
#
loop_
_entity_poly.entity_id
_entity_poly.type
_entity_poly.pdbx_seq_one_letter_code
_entity_poly.pdbx_strand_id
1 'polypeptide(L)'
;MRSILKSKSLNAIAGGVAGTVIVAGSLLGVPVLASGSAPMVLAQASKNVQPLDLVLGKSTVVDVPVAIKRASLADPAIADAIVLSPRQLYVTGKGYGSTNLTLWGKDDQVLAIFDVEVALDVTRLREQLDRLLPEETNIHLVSSNDHLTLSGTISSPAKLSQALAVAEAYAPKKVINLLKIYPDPPGEAKPVDLEQVTVEVIRGTAVNAVKF
;
A
#
# COMPACT_ATOMS: atom_id res chain seq x y z
N MET A 1 -49.29 2.97 -27.44
CA MET A 1 -49.64 4.20 -26.69
C MET A 1 -48.37 4.87 -26.21
N ARG A 2 -48.05 6.01 -26.87
CA ARG A 2 -47.63 7.31 -26.31
C ARG A 2 -46.36 7.26 -25.44
N SER A 3 -45.30 8.04 -25.57
CA SER A 3 -45.09 9.37 -26.24
C SER A 3 -43.66 9.79 -25.90
N ILE A 4 -42.82 10.07 -26.87
CA ILE A 4 -42.10 11.30 -27.19
C ILE A 4 -41.65 12.15 -25.97
N LEU A 5 -40.33 12.43 -25.83
CA LEU A 5 -39.88 13.82 -25.77
C LEU A 5 -38.40 13.96 -26.23
N LYS A 6 -38.24 14.73 -27.30
CA LYS A 6 -37.01 15.36 -27.79
C LYS A 6 -36.64 16.51 -26.85
N SER A 7 -35.34 16.71 -26.62
CA SER A 7 -34.83 18.03 -26.32
C SER A 7 -33.56 18.31 -27.11
N LYS A 8 -33.69 19.17 -28.09
CA LYS A 8 -32.63 19.93 -28.77
C LYS A 8 -32.26 21.11 -27.87
N SER A 9 -30.99 21.43 -27.74
CA SER A 9 -30.58 22.80 -27.54
C SER A 9 -29.33 23.10 -28.36
N LEU A 10 -29.57 23.86 -29.38
CA LEU A 10 -28.63 24.63 -30.19
C LEU A 10 -28.18 25.84 -29.35
N ASN A 11 -26.90 26.15 -29.30
CA ASN A 11 -26.43 27.50 -29.07
C ASN A 11 -25.22 27.78 -29.95
N ALA A 12 -25.52 28.51 -31.04
CA ALA A 12 -24.59 29.27 -31.85
C ALA A 12 -24.50 30.67 -31.24
N ILE A 13 -23.30 31.16 -31.00
CA ILE A 13 -23.05 32.61 -30.88
C ILE A 13 -21.86 32.93 -31.77
N ALA A 14 -22.20 33.61 -32.85
CA ALA A 14 -21.32 34.34 -33.73
C ALA A 14 -21.03 35.70 -33.07
N GLY A 15 -19.79 36.17 -33.16
CA GLY A 15 -19.40 37.52 -32.79
C GLY A 15 -18.08 37.88 -33.43
N GLY A 16 -18.17 38.44 -34.62
CA GLY A 16 -17.04 39.00 -35.34
C GLY A 16 -16.66 40.39 -34.81
N VAL A 17 -15.39 40.71 -34.84
CA VAL A 17 -14.92 42.10 -34.96
C VAL A 17 -13.71 42.10 -35.89
N ALA A 18 -13.95 42.73 -37.03
CA ALA A 18 -12.90 43.11 -37.98
C ALA A 18 -12.15 44.32 -37.42
N GLY A 19 -10.86 44.23 -37.41
CA GLY A 19 -9.95 45.36 -37.18
C GLY A 19 -8.84 45.35 -38.21
N THR A 20 -9.05 46.10 -39.27
CA THR A 20 -8.08 46.36 -40.34
C THR A 20 -7.13 47.42 -39.83
N VAL A 21 -5.83 47.08 -39.72
CA VAL A 21 -4.76 48.08 -39.66
C VAL A 21 -3.78 47.80 -40.80
N ILE A 22 -3.79 48.71 -41.77
CA ILE A 22 -2.82 48.77 -42.87
C ILE A 22 -1.62 49.57 -42.35
N VAL A 23 -0.47 48.94 -42.26
CA VAL A 23 0.83 49.65 -42.19
C VAL A 23 1.70 49.13 -43.31
N ALA A 24 1.86 50.00 -44.31
CA ALA A 24 2.86 49.83 -45.39
C ALA A 24 4.27 50.08 -44.83
N GLY A 25 5.14 49.09 -44.93
CA GLY A 25 6.54 49.19 -44.58
C GLY A 25 7.33 48.11 -45.29
N SER A 26 7.84 48.38 -46.44
CA SER A 26 8.75 47.53 -47.21
C SER A 26 10.06 47.42 -46.49
N LEU A 27 10.43 46.20 -46.05
CA LEU A 27 11.84 45.81 -45.85
C LEU A 27 11.97 44.32 -46.13
N LEU A 28 12.97 43.99 -46.97
CA LEU A 28 13.34 42.64 -47.38
C LEU A 28 13.63 41.76 -46.13
N GLY A 29 12.61 40.98 -45.71
CA GLY A 29 12.73 40.02 -44.65
C GLY A 29 12.77 38.62 -45.22
N VAL A 30 13.92 37.95 -45.10
CA VAL A 30 14.08 36.50 -45.33
C VAL A 30 13.06 35.71 -44.50
N PRO A 31 12.35 34.73 -45.08
CA PRO A 31 11.46 33.89 -44.29
C PRO A 31 12.31 33.00 -43.37
N VAL A 32 12.27 33.30 -42.09
CA VAL A 32 12.72 32.33 -41.05
C VAL A 32 11.68 31.23 -41.05
N LEU A 33 12.04 30.09 -41.64
CA LEU A 33 11.31 28.84 -41.43
C LEU A 33 11.43 28.46 -39.94
N ALA A 34 10.46 28.89 -39.15
CA ALA A 34 10.28 28.38 -37.81
C ALA A 34 9.92 26.91 -37.94
N SER A 35 10.92 26.04 -37.82
CA SER A 35 10.70 24.61 -37.59
C SER A 35 10.04 24.45 -36.23
N GLY A 36 8.73 24.58 -36.22
CA GLY A 36 7.89 24.19 -35.07
C GLY A 36 8.01 22.69 -34.87
N SER A 37 8.94 22.28 -34.02
CA SER A 37 8.87 20.94 -33.44
C SER A 37 7.54 20.85 -32.66
N ALA A 38 6.56 20.25 -33.29
CA ALA A 38 5.32 19.90 -32.61
C ALA A 38 5.69 19.06 -31.38
N PRO A 39 5.17 19.40 -30.19
CA PRO A 39 5.39 18.54 -29.05
C PRO A 39 4.82 17.16 -29.39
N MET A 40 5.69 16.16 -29.39
CA MET A 40 5.29 14.77 -29.54
C MET A 40 4.49 14.42 -28.27
N VAL A 41 3.18 14.62 -28.32
CA VAL A 41 2.27 14.14 -27.29
C VAL A 41 2.31 12.62 -27.40
N LEU A 42 3.19 11.99 -26.61
CA LEU A 42 3.09 10.57 -26.32
C LEU A 42 1.70 10.39 -25.69
N ALA A 43 0.73 9.96 -26.50
CA ALA A 43 -0.52 9.43 -25.99
C ALA A 43 -0.14 8.21 -25.12
N GLN A 44 -0.03 8.45 -23.83
CA GLN A 44 0.02 7.38 -22.86
C GLN A 44 -1.32 6.65 -22.96
N ALA A 45 -1.35 5.59 -23.74
CA ALA A 45 -2.39 4.60 -23.60
C ALA A 45 -2.33 4.16 -22.14
N SER A 46 -3.32 4.54 -21.36
CA SER A 46 -3.53 4.05 -20.00
C SER A 46 -3.90 2.57 -20.14
N LYS A 47 -2.88 1.73 -20.34
CA LYS A 47 -3.04 0.29 -20.30
C LYS A 47 -3.32 -0.03 -18.86
N ASN A 48 -4.45 -0.70 -18.61
CA ASN A 48 -4.81 -1.21 -17.30
C ASN A 48 -3.60 -1.92 -16.68
N VAL A 49 -2.91 -1.23 -15.78
CA VAL A 49 -1.88 -1.81 -14.94
C VAL A 49 -2.62 -2.51 -13.81
N GLN A 50 -2.37 -3.81 -13.65
CA GLN A 50 -2.98 -4.62 -12.62
C GLN A 50 -1.95 -4.89 -11.52
N PRO A 51 -2.29 -4.70 -10.25
CA PRO A 51 -1.40 -5.08 -9.16
C PRO A 51 -1.27 -6.61 -9.07
N LEU A 52 -0.06 -7.06 -8.78
CA LEU A 52 0.26 -8.46 -8.52
C LEU A 52 1.17 -8.58 -7.30
N ASP A 53 0.56 -8.87 -6.16
CA ASP A 53 1.29 -9.02 -4.90
C ASP A 53 1.87 -10.43 -4.78
N LEU A 54 3.16 -10.52 -4.57
CA LEU A 54 3.89 -11.76 -4.36
C LEU A 54 4.56 -11.75 -2.99
N VAL A 55 4.67 -12.93 -2.43
CA VAL A 55 5.46 -13.16 -1.22
C VAL A 55 6.82 -13.72 -1.62
N LEU A 56 7.88 -13.23 -1.01
CA LEU A 56 9.24 -13.74 -1.25
C LEU A 56 9.31 -15.26 -1.09
N GLY A 57 9.89 -15.92 -2.11
CA GLY A 57 10.04 -17.38 -2.13
C GLY A 57 8.75 -18.15 -2.42
N LYS A 58 7.64 -17.45 -2.70
CA LYS A 58 6.38 -18.08 -3.14
C LYS A 58 6.07 -17.74 -4.59
N SER A 59 5.21 -18.55 -5.18
CA SER A 59 4.79 -18.40 -6.57
C SER A 59 3.28 -18.36 -6.68
N THR A 60 2.80 -17.67 -7.69
CA THR A 60 1.38 -17.56 -8.02
C THR A 60 1.16 -17.89 -9.49
N VAL A 61 0.06 -18.58 -9.79
CA VAL A 61 -0.40 -18.78 -11.18
C VAL A 61 -1.36 -17.66 -11.54
N VAL A 62 -1.05 -16.97 -12.63
CA VAL A 62 -1.88 -15.90 -13.19
C VAL A 62 -2.55 -16.39 -14.45
N ASP A 63 -3.88 -16.40 -14.49
CA ASP A 63 -4.67 -16.74 -15.67
C ASP A 63 -4.95 -15.48 -16.50
N VAL A 64 -4.76 -15.59 -17.82
CA VAL A 64 -4.96 -14.48 -18.76
C VAL A 64 -6.00 -14.88 -19.81
N PRO A 65 -6.99 -14.02 -20.11
CA PRO A 65 -8.09 -14.37 -21.02
C PRO A 65 -7.64 -14.56 -22.49
N VAL A 66 -6.48 -13.99 -22.84
CA VAL A 66 -5.95 -14.00 -24.21
C VAL A 66 -4.62 -14.77 -24.26
N ALA A 67 -4.34 -15.44 -25.39
CA ALA A 67 -3.12 -16.21 -25.53
C ALA A 67 -1.85 -15.35 -25.52
N ILE A 68 -0.97 -15.66 -24.58
CA ILE A 68 0.35 -15.05 -24.39
C ILE A 68 1.32 -15.62 -25.42
N LYS A 69 2.03 -14.77 -26.13
CA LYS A 69 3.19 -15.14 -26.97
C LYS A 69 4.50 -14.94 -26.23
N ARG A 70 4.59 -13.86 -25.46
CA ARG A 70 5.81 -13.46 -24.76
C ARG A 70 5.45 -12.76 -23.45
N ALA A 71 6.24 -13.03 -22.41
CA ALA A 71 6.26 -12.30 -21.14
C ALA A 71 7.65 -11.65 -20.99
N SER A 72 7.70 -10.47 -20.41
CA SER A 72 8.96 -9.79 -20.10
C SER A 72 8.85 -9.11 -18.73
N LEU A 73 9.84 -9.36 -17.92
CA LEU A 73 10.00 -8.79 -16.60
C LEU A 73 11.07 -7.70 -16.66
N ALA A 74 10.81 -6.55 -16.01
CA ALA A 74 11.75 -5.44 -16.04
C ALA A 74 12.98 -5.70 -15.17
N ASP A 75 12.77 -6.31 -13.99
CA ASP A 75 13.87 -6.69 -13.10
C ASP A 75 13.77 -8.18 -12.70
N PRO A 76 14.61 -9.05 -13.26
CA PRO A 76 14.62 -10.48 -12.95
C PRO A 76 15.25 -10.82 -11.58
N ALA A 77 15.82 -9.85 -10.86
CA ALA A 77 16.29 -10.05 -9.49
C ALA A 77 15.12 -10.03 -8.48
N ILE A 78 14.05 -9.29 -8.79
CA ILE A 78 12.87 -9.16 -7.93
C ILE A 78 11.89 -10.32 -8.12
N ALA A 79 11.59 -10.67 -9.37
CA ALA A 79 10.67 -11.76 -9.68
C ALA A 79 11.16 -12.59 -10.86
N ASP A 80 10.48 -13.71 -11.11
CA ASP A 80 10.66 -14.53 -12.30
C ASP A 80 9.30 -14.93 -12.87
N ALA A 81 9.20 -15.05 -14.17
CA ALA A 81 7.93 -15.35 -14.83
C ALA A 81 8.11 -16.39 -15.96
N ILE A 82 7.38 -17.50 -15.85
CA ILE A 82 7.42 -18.61 -16.77
C ILE A 82 6.04 -18.83 -17.40
N VAL A 83 5.95 -18.88 -18.72
CA VAL A 83 4.70 -19.21 -19.42
C VAL A 83 4.48 -20.71 -19.36
N LEU A 84 3.49 -21.16 -18.56
CA LEU A 84 3.13 -22.58 -18.43
C LEU A 84 2.27 -23.06 -19.60
N SER A 85 1.35 -22.22 -20.04
CA SER A 85 0.45 -22.47 -21.15
C SER A 85 0.13 -21.16 -21.87
N PRO A 86 -0.54 -21.21 -23.03
CA PRO A 86 -0.90 -19.97 -23.73
C PRO A 86 -1.71 -18.97 -22.90
N ARG A 87 -2.34 -19.41 -21.81
CA ARG A 87 -3.18 -18.56 -20.95
C ARG A 87 -2.78 -18.58 -19.48
N GLN A 88 -1.66 -19.22 -19.15
CA GLN A 88 -1.22 -19.32 -17.76
C GLN A 88 0.23 -18.93 -17.63
N LEU A 89 0.47 -18.08 -16.64
CA LEU A 89 1.79 -17.59 -16.27
C LEU A 89 2.08 -18.00 -14.83
N TYR A 90 3.27 -18.51 -14.59
CA TYR A 90 3.77 -18.81 -13.25
C TYR A 90 4.75 -17.72 -12.84
N VAL A 91 4.44 -16.98 -11.79
CA VAL A 91 5.25 -15.86 -11.33
C VAL A 91 5.77 -16.15 -9.94
N THR A 92 7.08 -16.00 -9.74
CA THR A 92 7.78 -16.29 -8.49
C THR A 92 8.45 -15.04 -7.96
N GLY A 93 8.23 -14.71 -6.67
CA GLY A 93 8.95 -13.65 -5.98
C GLY A 93 10.35 -14.10 -5.56
N LYS A 94 11.39 -13.45 -6.05
CA LYS A 94 12.80 -13.80 -5.79
C LYS A 94 13.51 -12.83 -4.86
N GLY A 95 13.17 -11.57 -4.93
CA GLY A 95 13.78 -10.49 -4.14
C GLY A 95 12.73 -9.47 -3.73
N TYR A 96 12.96 -8.78 -2.62
CA TYR A 96 12.08 -7.69 -2.19
C TYR A 96 12.14 -6.50 -3.15
N GLY A 97 11.00 -5.90 -3.44
CA GLY A 97 10.90 -4.72 -4.28
C GLY A 97 9.71 -4.76 -5.22
N SER A 98 9.65 -3.81 -6.14
CA SER A 98 8.62 -3.74 -7.17
C SER A 98 9.24 -3.78 -8.56
N THR A 99 8.54 -4.40 -9.50
CA THR A 99 8.95 -4.52 -10.90
C THR A 99 7.71 -4.61 -11.79
N ASN A 100 7.89 -4.48 -13.10
CA ASN A 100 6.80 -4.59 -14.05
C ASN A 100 6.92 -5.86 -14.88
N LEU A 101 5.79 -6.57 -15.02
CA LEU A 101 5.63 -7.71 -15.89
C LEU A 101 4.72 -7.32 -17.05
N THR A 102 5.23 -7.37 -18.27
CA THR A 102 4.47 -7.06 -19.48
C THR A 102 4.23 -8.33 -20.30
N LEU A 103 2.98 -8.51 -20.70
CA LEU A 103 2.55 -9.64 -21.54
C LEU A 103 2.21 -9.17 -22.95
N TRP A 104 2.70 -9.89 -23.96
CA TRP A 104 2.41 -9.66 -25.36
C TRP A 104 1.67 -10.81 -26.00
N GLY A 105 0.75 -10.48 -26.89
CA GLY A 105 0.00 -11.41 -27.75
C GLY A 105 0.71 -11.71 -29.06
N LYS A 106 -0.01 -12.42 -29.95
CA LYS A 106 0.54 -12.89 -31.22
C LYS A 106 1.00 -11.77 -32.16
N ASP A 107 0.31 -10.63 -32.14
CA ASP A 107 0.60 -9.48 -33.01
C ASP A 107 1.53 -8.45 -32.34
N ASP A 108 2.33 -8.89 -31.38
CA ASP A 108 3.19 -8.08 -30.55
C ASP A 108 2.46 -6.91 -29.83
N GLN A 109 1.14 -7.01 -29.74
CA GLN A 109 0.33 -6.12 -28.93
C GLN A 109 0.50 -6.42 -27.45
N VAL A 110 0.55 -5.39 -26.62
CA VAL A 110 0.56 -5.55 -25.18
C VAL A 110 -0.82 -5.97 -24.70
N LEU A 111 -0.92 -7.14 -24.07
CA LEU A 111 -2.14 -7.71 -23.53
C LEU A 111 -2.45 -7.16 -22.14
N ALA A 112 -1.44 -7.15 -21.27
CA ALA A 112 -1.54 -6.68 -19.90
C ALA A 112 -0.18 -6.21 -19.39
N ILE A 113 -0.22 -5.31 -18.41
CA ILE A 113 0.94 -4.92 -17.61
C ILE A 113 0.57 -5.18 -16.16
N PHE A 114 1.41 -5.93 -15.47
CA PHE A 114 1.28 -6.13 -14.02
C PHE A 114 2.34 -5.31 -13.30
N ASP A 115 1.92 -4.62 -12.26
CA ASP A 115 2.81 -4.01 -11.28
C ASP A 115 3.04 -5.06 -10.18
N VAL A 116 4.24 -5.65 -10.20
CA VAL A 116 4.59 -6.79 -9.33
C VAL A 116 5.27 -6.25 -8.08
N GLU A 117 4.67 -6.44 -6.94
CA GLU A 117 5.27 -6.14 -5.63
C GLU A 117 5.63 -7.43 -4.91
N VAL A 118 6.90 -7.61 -4.54
CA VAL A 118 7.38 -8.75 -3.76
C VAL A 118 7.67 -8.30 -2.33
N ALA A 119 6.85 -8.79 -1.41
CA ALA A 119 6.87 -8.38 -0.01
C ALA A 119 7.15 -9.56 0.95
N LEU A 120 7.31 -9.23 2.24
CA LEU A 120 7.46 -10.21 3.32
C LEU A 120 6.13 -10.91 3.61
N ASP A 121 6.19 -12.19 4.00
CA ASP A 121 5.04 -12.92 4.52
C ASP A 121 4.67 -12.47 5.95
N VAL A 122 3.83 -11.44 6.03
CA VAL A 122 3.38 -10.92 7.33
C VAL A 122 2.39 -11.85 8.04
N THR A 123 1.84 -12.86 7.36
CA THR A 123 0.86 -13.78 7.94
C THR A 123 1.49 -14.59 9.08
N ARG A 124 2.68 -15.14 8.83
CA ARG A 124 3.42 -15.88 9.86
C ARG A 124 3.82 -15.03 11.06
N LEU A 125 4.21 -13.79 10.79
CA LEU A 125 4.54 -12.86 11.87
C LEU A 125 3.30 -12.52 12.70
N ARG A 126 2.17 -12.28 12.06
CA ARG A 126 0.89 -12.05 12.75
C ARG A 126 0.54 -13.22 13.65
N GLU A 127 0.58 -14.45 13.13
CA GLU A 127 0.31 -15.66 13.93
C GLU A 127 1.24 -15.79 15.15
N GLN A 128 2.49 -15.40 15.04
CA GLN A 128 3.43 -15.42 16.16
C GLN A 128 3.12 -14.32 17.19
N LEU A 129 2.78 -13.13 16.74
CA LEU A 129 2.37 -12.04 17.63
C LEU A 129 1.07 -12.38 18.37
N ASP A 130 0.09 -12.94 17.68
CA ASP A 130 -1.20 -13.35 18.27
C ASP A 130 -1.00 -14.46 19.34
N ARG A 131 -0.01 -15.34 19.17
CA ARG A 131 0.33 -16.36 20.18
C ARG A 131 1.05 -15.80 21.40
N LEU A 132 1.94 -14.84 21.18
CA LEU A 132 2.77 -14.28 22.26
C LEU A 132 2.08 -13.14 23.00
N LEU A 133 1.21 -12.41 22.30
CA LEU A 133 0.52 -11.23 22.79
C LEU A 133 -0.98 -11.31 22.43
N PRO A 134 -1.72 -12.32 22.95
CA PRO A 134 -3.11 -12.57 22.55
C PRO A 134 -4.06 -11.43 22.93
N GLU A 135 -3.68 -10.60 23.90
CA GLU A 135 -4.46 -9.44 24.35
C GLU A 135 -4.29 -8.21 23.45
N GLU A 136 -3.24 -8.19 22.62
CA GLU A 136 -2.88 -7.04 21.78
C GLU A 136 -3.48 -7.15 20.38
N THR A 137 -4.78 -6.99 20.26
CA THR A 137 -5.52 -7.16 19.00
C THR A 137 -5.37 -5.98 18.02
N ASN A 138 -4.85 -4.84 18.48
CA ASN A 138 -4.74 -3.61 17.70
C ASN A 138 -3.37 -3.40 17.04
N ILE A 139 -2.60 -4.46 16.82
CA ILE A 139 -1.33 -4.39 16.11
C ILE A 139 -1.58 -4.62 14.62
N HIS A 140 -1.21 -3.63 13.80
CA HIS A 140 -1.28 -3.71 12.35
C HIS A 140 0.12 -3.88 11.77
N LEU A 141 0.27 -4.84 10.88
CA LEU A 141 1.50 -5.16 10.18
C LEU A 141 1.36 -4.80 8.71
N VAL A 142 2.28 -4.02 8.21
CA VAL A 142 2.37 -3.67 6.78
C VAL A 142 3.79 -3.96 6.32
N SER A 143 3.93 -4.80 5.31
CA SER A 143 5.19 -5.01 4.61
C SER A 143 5.20 -4.17 3.34
N SER A 144 6.26 -3.45 3.09
CA SER A 144 6.50 -2.74 1.84
C SER A 144 7.95 -2.92 1.47
N ASN A 145 8.18 -3.50 0.30
CA ASN A 145 9.52 -3.88 -0.15
C ASN A 145 10.27 -4.71 0.92
N ASP A 146 11.35 -4.18 1.44
CA ASP A 146 12.22 -4.81 2.45
C ASP A 146 12.01 -4.27 3.88
N HIS A 147 10.95 -3.46 4.11
CA HIS A 147 10.63 -2.85 5.39
C HIS A 147 9.36 -3.46 5.98
N LEU A 148 9.36 -3.63 7.28
CA LEU A 148 8.19 -4.02 8.06
C LEU A 148 7.76 -2.87 8.95
N THR A 149 6.52 -2.43 8.82
CA THR A 149 5.93 -1.38 9.66
C THR A 149 4.95 -2.00 10.63
N LEU A 150 5.15 -1.73 11.93
CA LEU A 150 4.20 -2.04 12.98
C LEU A 150 3.48 -0.75 13.37
N SER A 151 2.16 -0.76 13.36
CA SER A 151 1.33 0.38 13.74
C SER A 151 0.17 -0.05 14.63
N GLY A 152 -0.47 0.90 15.30
CA GLY A 152 -1.60 0.64 16.20
C GLY A 152 -1.30 0.98 17.65
N THR A 153 -1.89 0.22 18.57
CA THR A 153 -1.77 0.45 20.01
C THR A 153 -1.34 -0.81 20.74
N ILE A 154 -0.58 -0.63 21.81
CA ILE A 154 -0.09 -1.69 22.69
C ILE A 154 -0.20 -1.24 24.15
N SER A 155 -0.51 -2.17 25.04
CA SER A 155 -0.86 -1.84 26.43
C SER A 155 0.33 -1.47 27.32
N SER A 156 1.54 -1.98 27.05
CA SER A 156 2.69 -1.73 27.91
C SER A 156 4.03 -1.66 27.17
N PRO A 157 5.04 -0.97 27.74
CA PRO A 157 6.38 -0.91 27.18
C PRO A 157 7.06 -2.28 27.08
N ALA A 158 6.80 -3.20 28.03
CA ALA A 158 7.36 -4.54 28.01
C ALA A 158 6.84 -5.34 26.80
N LYS A 159 5.52 -5.30 26.54
CA LYS A 159 4.91 -5.94 25.38
C LYS A 159 5.38 -5.28 24.08
N LEU A 160 5.59 -3.96 24.06
CA LEU A 160 6.18 -3.26 22.91
C LEU A 160 7.57 -3.83 22.58
N SER A 161 8.45 -3.95 23.57
CA SER A 161 9.77 -4.51 23.35
C SER A 161 9.72 -5.94 22.85
N GLN A 162 8.79 -6.74 23.36
CA GLN A 162 8.57 -8.13 22.92
C GLN A 162 8.07 -8.18 21.47
N ALA A 163 7.09 -7.34 21.10
CA ALA A 163 6.57 -7.25 19.74
C ALA A 163 7.67 -6.85 18.75
N LEU A 164 8.52 -5.88 19.11
CA LEU A 164 9.64 -5.44 18.28
C LEU A 164 10.68 -6.55 18.10
N ALA A 165 11.06 -7.25 19.17
CA ALA A 165 12.01 -8.35 19.09
C ALA A 165 11.54 -9.47 18.15
N VAL A 166 10.25 -9.81 18.20
CA VAL A 166 9.66 -10.78 17.27
C VAL A 166 9.67 -10.24 15.85
N ALA A 167 9.28 -8.97 15.65
CA ALA A 167 9.25 -8.35 14.33
C ALA A 167 10.65 -8.28 13.70
N GLU A 168 11.68 -7.95 14.47
CA GLU A 168 13.07 -7.90 14.02
C GLU A 168 13.60 -9.27 13.57
N ALA A 169 13.15 -10.35 14.21
CA ALA A 169 13.51 -11.72 13.82
C ALA A 169 12.94 -12.11 12.44
N TYR A 170 11.84 -11.49 12.01
CA TYR A 170 11.19 -11.76 10.74
C TYR A 170 11.51 -10.71 9.66
N ALA A 171 11.90 -9.49 10.05
CA ALA A 171 12.16 -8.41 9.11
C ALA A 171 13.49 -8.62 8.36
N PRO A 172 13.51 -8.46 7.03
CA PRO A 172 14.72 -8.69 6.23
C PRO A 172 15.79 -7.62 6.45
N LYS A 173 15.40 -6.36 6.68
CA LYS A 173 16.33 -5.23 6.85
C LYS A 173 15.93 -4.26 7.95
N LYS A 174 14.70 -3.75 7.94
CA LYS A 174 14.31 -2.67 8.84
C LYS A 174 12.89 -2.84 9.37
N VAL A 175 12.75 -2.65 10.68
CA VAL A 175 11.45 -2.51 11.35
C VAL A 175 11.18 -1.03 11.61
N ILE A 176 10.02 -0.55 11.18
CA ILE A 176 9.51 0.79 11.45
C ILE A 176 8.45 0.67 12.55
N ASN A 177 8.75 1.23 13.71
CA ASN A 177 7.84 1.20 14.85
C ASN A 177 6.98 2.46 14.88
N LEU A 178 5.67 2.31 14.66
CA LEU A 178 4.64 3.34 14.82
C LEU A 178 3.60 2.93 15.86
N LEU A 179 3.92 1.96 16.74
CA LEU A 179 3.05 1.56 17.84
C LEU A 179 3.00 2.65 18.90
N LYS A 180 1.81 2.94 19.39
CA LYS A 180 1.58 3.86 20.50
C LYS A 180 1.24 3.06 21.75
N ILE A 181 1.86 3.41 22.87
CA ILE A 181 1.52 2.79 24.17
C ILE A 181 0.23 3.43 24.65
N TYR A 182 -0.79 2.61 24.80
CA TYR A 182 -2.06 2.97 25.41
C TYR A 182 -2.22 2.04 26.61
N PRO A 183 -1.88 2.49 27.83
CA PRO A 183 -2.04 1.65 29.00
C PRO A 183 -3.52 1.25 29.10
N ASP A 184 -3.77 -0.02 29.35
CA ASP A 184 -5.12 -0.43 29.73
C ASP A 184 -5.56 0.46 30.89
N PRO A 185 -6.81 0.95 30.89
CA PRO A 185 -7.33 1.62 32.05
C PRO A 185 -7.03 0.70 33.23
N PRO A 186 -6.51 1.24 34.37
CA PRO A 186 -6.21 0.40 35.50
C PRO A 186 -7.44 -0.44 35.76
N GLY A 187 -7.31 -1.75 35.53
CA GLY A 187 -8.41 -2.68 35.73
C GLY A 187 -8.97 -2.33 37.07
N GLU A 188 -10.30 -2.21 37.16
CA GLU A 188 -10.99 -1.89 38.42
C GLU A 188 -10.26 -2.63 39.53
N ALA A 189 -9.52 -1.87 40.32
CA ALA A 189 -8.83 -2.45 41.47
C ALA A 189 -9.96 -3.18 42.21
N LYS A 190 -9.90 -4.52 42.23
CA LYS A 190 -10.85 -5.29 43.03
C LYS A 190 -10.99 -4.53 44.33
N PRO A 191 -12.19 -4.12 44.74
CA PRO A 191 -12.35 -3.38 45.96
C PRO A 191 -11.57 -4.16 47.01
N VAL A 192 -10.52 -3.54 47.52
CA VAL A 192 -9.78 -4.12 48.65
C VAL A 192 -10.81 -4.18 49.72
N ASP A 193 -11.17 -5.39 50.12
CA ASP A 193 -12.09 -5.62 51.21
C ASP A 193 -11.48 -5.00 52.45
N LEU A 194 -11.90 -3.77 52.72
CA LEU A 194 -11.41 -2.99 53.87
C LEU A 194 -11.94 -3.55 55.19
N GLU A 195 -12.74 -4.63 55.20
CA GLU A 195 -13.31 -5.22 56.39
C GLU A 195 -12.28 -5.86 57.33
N GLN A 196 -11.01 -5.94 56.96
CA GLN A 196 -9.98 -6.55 57.80
C GLN A 196 -8.68 -5.74 57.87
N VAL A 197 -8.74 -4.44 57.95
CA VAL A 197 -7.53 -3.66 58.29
C VAL A 197 -7.38 -3.65 59.79
N THR A 198 -6.55 -4.56 60.31
CA THR A 198 -6.14 -4.53 61.73
C THR A 198 -4.95 -3.59 61.88
N VAL A 199 -5.15 -2.44 62.47
CA VAL A 199 -4.05 -1.52 62.79
C VAL A 199 -3.56 -1.82 64.22
N GLU A 200 -2.34 -2.30 64.35
CA GLU A 200 -1.70 -2.44 65.64
C GLU A 200 -1.11 -1.12 66.08
N VAL A 201 -1.69 -0.54 67.11
CA VAL A 201 -1.17 0.69 67.73
C VAL A 201 -0.30 0.32 68.94
N ILE A 202 1.02 0.42 68.75
CA ILE A 202 2.00 0.19 69.84
C ILE A 202 2.22 1.47 70.63
N ARG A 203 1.77 1.51 71.88
CA ARG A 203 2.07 2.57 72.84
C ARG A 203 2.77 1.96 74.02
N GLY A 204 4.09 2.16 74.06
CA GLY A 204 4.92 1.58 75.11
C GLY A 204 4.99 0.04 75.01
N THR A 205 4.78 -0.67 76.14
CA THR A 205 4.78 -2.13 76.23
C THR A 205 3.40 -2.77 76.05
N ALA A 206 2.36 -2.01 75.74
CA ALA A 206 1.01 -2.54 75.55
C ALA A 206 0.62 -2.51 74.06
N VAL A 207 0.23 -3.69 73.50
CA VAL A 207 -0.29 -3.81 72.16
C VAL A 207 -1.81 -3.92 72.21
N ASN A 208 -2.51 -2.90 71.69
CA ASN A 208 -3.97 -2.92 71.57
C ASN A 208 -4.35 -3.01 70.08
N ALA A 209 -5.02 -4.11 69.70
CA ALA A 209 -5.59 -4.23 68.35
C ALA A 209 -6.97 -3.60 68.29
N VAL A 210 -7.17 -2.64 67.38
CA VAL A 210 -8.46 -2.04 67.08
C VAL A 210 -8.91 -2.52 65.71
N LYS A 211 -10.04 -3.21 65.65
CA LYS A 211 -10.71 -3.56 64.42
C LYS A 211 -11.68 -2.47 64.04
N PHE A 212 -11.57 -2.02 62.80
CA PHE A 212 -12.54 -1.11 62.20
C PHE A 212 -13.37 -1.84 61.16
#